data_90527b7a303d36c996b06d05d5c271de
#
_entry.id   90527b7a303d36c996b06d05d5c271de
#
_cell.length_a   1.000
_cell.length_b   1.000
_cell.length_c   1.000
_cell.angle_alpha   90.00
_cell.angle_beta   90.00
_cell.angle_gamma   90.00
#
_symmetry.space_group_name_H-M   'P 1'
#
loop_
_entity.id
_entity.type
_entity.pdbx_description
1 polymer ?
#
loop_
_entity_poly.entity_id
_entity_poly.type
_entity_poly.pdbx_seq_one_letter_code
_entity_poly.pdbx_strand_id
1 'polypeptide(L)'
;IFVSGQVSVNNDGLISGKLGDSIDIKTGQQAARACALNLLGQLRVACGGNLDKVSRVVKLGGFVNATPDFIEPPIVMNGASDLMVEVFGDKGQHSRFAVATASLPQGAAVEVDGIFEIHS
;
A
#
# COMPACT_ATOMS: atom_id res chain seq x y z
N ILE A 1 -15.91 1.41 -2.54
CA ILE A 1 -14.98 1.67 -3.65
C ILE A 1 -13.82 0.69 -3.57
N PHE A 2 -13.58 0.03 -4.69
CA PHE A 2 -12.44 -0.87 -4.87
C PHE A 2 -11.39 -0.13 -5.68
N VAL A 3 -10.20 0.01 -5.13
CA VAL A 3 -9.09 0.66 -5.84
C VAL A 3 -8.10 -0.40 -6.29
N SER A 4 -7.80 -0.41 -7.58
CA SER A 4 -6.84 -1.35 -8.17
C SER A 4 -5.46 -1.23 -7.55
N GLY A 5 -4.68 -2.29 -7.65
CA GLY A 5 -3.31 -2.32 -7.15
C GLY A 5 -2.47 -1.15 -7.66
N GLN A 6 -1.82 -0.48 -6.73
CA GLN A 6 -0.89 0.62 -7.01
C GLN A 6 0.53 0.15 -6.69
N VAL A 7 1.45 0.38 -7.61
CA VAL A 7 2.85 0.05 -7.40
C VAL A 7 3.59 1.16 -6.66
N SER A 8 4.81 0.86 -6.20
CA SER A 8 5.60 1.74 -5.33
C SER A 8 6.30 2.87 -6.11
N VAL A 9 5.50 3.80 -6.65
CA VAL A 9 5.99 5.00 -7.35
C VAL A 9 5.78 6.21 -6.45
N ASN A 10 6.83 7.03 -6.30
CA ASN A 10 6.75 8.33 -5.63
C ASN A 10 7.30 9.42 -6.55
N ASN A 11 7.53 10.64 -6.02
CA ASN A 11 8.02 11.77 -6.82
C ASN A 11 9.43 11.53 -7.40
N ASP A 12 10.21 10.64 -6.80
CA ASP A 12 11.56 10.29 -7.26
C ASP A 12 11.56 9.11 -8.24
N GLY A 13 10.39 8.55 -8.54
CA GLY A 13 10.23 7.44 -9.48
C GLY A 13 9.85 6.14 -8.80
N LEU A 14 10.08 5.05 -9.51
CA LEU A 14 9.73 3.71 -9.03
C LEU A 14 10.74 3.20 -8.01
N ILE A 15 10.25 2.77 -6.85
CA ILE A 15 11.04 2.01 -5.90
C ILE A 15 10.97 0.54 -6.33
N SER A 16 12.09 0.01 -6.83
CA SER A 16 12.15 -1.33 -7.40
C SER A 16 13.16 -2.19 -6.65
N GLY A 17 13.04 -3.50 -6.80
CA GLY A 17 13.94 -4.48 -6.21
C GLY A 17 13.23 -5.46 -5.30
N LYS A 18 14.01 -6.32 -4.66
CA LYS A 18 13.49 -7.43 -3.83
C LYS A 18 13.91 -7.27 -2.38
N LEU A 19 12.94 -7.41 -1.48
CA LEU A 19 13.21 -7.59 -0.06
C LEU A 19 13.98 -8.92 0.13
N GLY A 20 14.95 -8.89 1.01
CA GLY A 20 15.86 -10.03 1.22
C GLY A 20 17.05 -10.03 0.27
N ASP A 21 17.10 -9.11 -0.69
CA ASP A 21 18.22 -8.95 -1.62
C ASP A 21 18.67 -7.48 -1.68
N SER A 22 18.20 -6.73 -2.67
CA SER A 22 18.68 -5.35 -2.91
C SER A 22 18.00 -4.30 -2.03
N ILE A 23 16.88 -4.63 -1.39
CA ILE A 23 16.06 -3.68 -0.62
C ILE A 23 15.97 -4.12 0.84
N ASP A 24 16.22 -3.20 1.76
CA ASP A 24 16.02 -3.43 3.19
C ASP A 24 14.56 -3.14 3.61
N ILE A 25 14.22 -3.52 4.83
CA ILE A 25 12.86 -3.36 5.37
C ILE A 25 12.44 -1.89 5.38
N LYS A 26 13.33 -0.99 5.75
CA LYS A 26 13.02 0.45 5.80
C LYS A 26 12.63 0.98 4.42
N THR A 27 13.38 0.64 3.40
CA THR A 27 13.05 1.01 2.00
C THR A 27 11.75 0.35 1.56
N GLY A 28 11.54 -0.91 1.95
CA GLY A 28 10.28 -1.61 1.69
C GLY A 28 9.08 -0.91 2.31
N GLN A 29 9.21 -0.43 3.54
CA GLN A 29 8.15 0.35 4.20
C GLN A 29 7.89 1.67 3.47
N GLN A 30 8.92 2.34 2.98
CA GLN A 30 8.76 3.54 2.15
C GLN A 30 8.03 3.22 0.86
N ALA A 31 8.32 2.07 0.25
CA ALA A 31 7.62 1.60 -0.94
C ALA A 31 6.14 1.34 -0.66
N ALA A 32 5.83 0.67 0.44
CA ALA A 32 4.44 0.42 0.85
C ALA A 32 3.70 1.75 1.11
N ARG A 33 4.35 2.72 1.75
CA ARG A 33 3.77 4.05 1.97
C ARG A 33 3.48 4.75 0.64
N ALA A 34 4.38 4.66 -0.34
CA ALA A 34 4.16 5.22 -1.68
C ALA A 34 2.93 4.61 -2.35
N CYS A 35 2.76 3.28 -2.25
CA CYS A 35 1.56 2.60 -2.75
C CYS A 35 0.29 3.15 -2.09
N ALA A 36 0.32 3.32 -0.77
CA ALA A 36 -0.83 3.84 -0.01
C ALA A 36 -1.17 5.28 -0.41
N LEU A 37 -0.17 6.14 -0.62
CA LEU A 37 -0.39 7.49 -1.12
C LEU A 37 -1.05 7.46 -2.50
N ASN A 38 -0.66 6.53 -3.38
CA ASN A 38 -1.27 6.37 -4.69
C ASN A 38 -2.72 5.86 -4.58
N LEU A 39 -3.01 4.96 -3.64
CA LEU A 39 -4.38 4.55 -3.33
C LEU A 39 -5.23 5.75 -2.92
N LEU A 40 -4.72 6.59 -2.03
CA LEU A 40 -5.41 7.80 -1.56
C LEU A 40 -5.65 8.78 -2.70
N GLY A 41 -4.72 8.90 -3.64
CA GLY A 41 -4.90 9.73 -4.83
C GLY A 41 -6.07 9.28 -5.68
N GLN A 42 -6.17 7.96 -5.95
CA GLN A 42 -7.28 7.40 -6.71
C GLN A 42 -8.61 7.53 -5.93
N LEU A 43 -8.57 7.25 -4.64
CA LEU A 43 -9.74 7.35 -3.77
C LEU A 43 -10.27 8.79 -3.73
N ARG A 44 -9.38 9.77 -3.66
CA ARG A 44 -9.76 11.18 -3.65
C ARG A 44 -10.53 11.57 -4.91
N VAL A 45 -10.07 11.10 -6.07
CA VAL A 45 -10.79 11.33 -7.34
C VAL A 45 -12.18 10.72 -7.27
N ALA A 46 -12.30 9.49 -6.79
CA ALA A 46 -13.58 8.79 -6.65
C ALA A 46 -14.53 9.52 -5.67
N CYS A 47 -13.99 10.23 -4.69
CA CYS A 47 -14.75 11.01 -3.71
C CYS A 47 -15.03 12.46 -4.17
N GLY A 48 -14.78 12.79 -5.43
CA GLY A 48 -14.99 14.15 -5.92
C GLY A 48 -14.05 15.18 -5.33
N GLY A 49 -12.88 14.75 -4.87
CA GLY A 49 -11.84 15.59 -4.29
C GLY A 49 -11.88 15.71 -2.77
N ASN A 50 -12.83 15.04 -2.10
CA ASN A 50 -13.03 15.18 -0.66
C ASN A 50 -12.94 13.83 0.07
N LEU A 51 -11.79 13.55 0.69
CA LEU A 51 -11.57 12.33 1.45
C LEU A 51 -12.40 12.26 2.75
N ASP A 52 -13.03 13.34 3.17
CA ASP A 52 -13.96 13.31 4.32
C ASP A 52 -15.18 12.42 4.04
N LYS A 53 -15.43 12.07 2.79
CA LYS A 53 -16.48 11.11 2.43
C LYS A 53 -16.13 9.67 2.78
N VAL A 54 -14.90 9.37 3.14
CA VAL A 54 -14.50 8.02 3.53
C VAL A 54 -15.05 7.72 4.92
N SER A 55 -15.90 6.68 5.01
CA SER A 55 -16.44 6.19 6.28
C SER A 55 -15.41 5.32 7.00
N ARG A 56 -14.68 4.52 6.25
CA ARG A 56 -13.60 3.69 6.79
C ARG A 56 -12.80 3.02 5.67
N VAL A 57 -11.59 2.62 6.02
CA VAL A 57 -10.78 1.70 5.22
C VAL A 57 -11.22 0.29 5.58
N VAL A 58 -11.70 -0.48 4.60
CA VAL A 58 -12.24 -1.83 4.84
C VAL A 58 -11.12 -2.86 4.81
N LYS A 59 -10.31 -2.85 3.77
CA LYS A 59 -9.28 -3.86 3.56
C LYS A 59 -8.17 -3.33 2.68
N LEU A 60 -6.93 -3.72 2.99
CA LEU A 60 -5.77 -3.58 2.12
C LEU A 60 -5.23 -4.95 1.75
N GLY A 61 -4.83 -5.13 0.50
CA GLY A 61 -4.10 -6.29 0.05
C GLY A 61 -2.70 -5.88 -0.36
N GLY A 62 -1.68 -6.53 0.20
CA GLY A 62 -0.29 -6.16 -0.06
C GLY A 62 0.55 -7.31 -0.59
N PHE A 63 1.23 -7.06 -1.70
CA PHE A 63 2.23 -7.95 -2.27
C PHE A 63 3.60 -7.31 -2.14
N VAL A 64 4.54 -8.07 -1.58
CA VAL A 64 5.93 -7.64 -1.42
C VAL A 64 6.80 -8.46 -2.35
N ASN A 65 7.52 -7.80 -3.24
CA ASN A 65 8.49 -8.45 -4.11
C ASN A 65 9.67 -8.89 -3.25
N ALA A 66 9.89 -10.19 -3.12
CA ALA A 66 10.84 -10.70 -2.15
C ALA A 66 11.49 -12.01 -2.60
N THR A 67 12.65 -12.29 -2.01
CA THR A 67 13.28 -13.60 -2.13
C THR A 67 12.45 -14.66 -1.39
N PRO A 68 12.56 -15.96 -1.75
CA PRO A 68 11.74 -17.00 -1.13
C PRO A 68 11.93 -17.15 0.39
N ASP A 69 13.08 -16.74 0.91
CA ASP A 69 13.41 -16.83 2.33
C ASP A 69 13.05 -15.58 3.14
N PHE A 70 12.57 -14.53 2.50
CA PHE A 70 12.09 -13.34 3.20
C PHE A 70 10.69 -13.60 3.76
N ILE A 71 10.57 -13.60 5.09
CA ILE A 71 9.35 -14.03 5.77
C ILE A 71 8.64 -12.89 6.52
N GLU A 72 9.02 -11.63 6.27
CA GLU A 72 8.47 -10.48 7.00
C GLU A 72 7.68 -9.47 6.13
N PRO A 73 6.89 -9.93 5.12
CA PRO A 73 6.04 -9.00 4.37
C PRO A 73 5.11 -8.15 5.26
N PRO A 74 4.54 -8.64 6.37
CA PRO A 74 3.70 -7.81 7.23
C PRO A 74 4.42 -6.57 7.78
N ILE A 75 5.70 -6.68 8.12
CA ILE A 75 6.47 -5.54 8.63
C ILE A 75 6.62 -4.49 7.54
N VAL A 76 6.89 -4.90 6.31
CA VAL A 76 6.96 -4.00 5.15
C VAL A 76 5.61 -3.29 4.94
N MET A 77 4.51 -4.04 5.00
CA MET A 77 3.16 -3.51 4.79
C MET A 77 2.73 -2.51 5.85
N ASN A 78 3.36 -2.48 7.01
CA ASN A 78 3.08 -1.47 8.02
C ASN A 78 3.28 -0.05 7.46
N GLY A 79 4.15 0.15 6.48
CA GLY A 79 4.30 1.45 5.82
C GLY A 79 3.01 1.95 5.18
N ALA A 80 2.19 1.06 4.63
CA ALA A 80 0.89 1.40 4.06
C ALA A 80 -0.19 1.52 5.15
N SER A 81 -0.27 0.54 6.04
CA SER A 81 -1.29 0.52 7.09
C SER A 81 -1.19 1.70 8.04
N ASP A 82 0.03 2.06 8.43
CA ASP A 82 0.24 3.20 9.33
C ASP A 82 -0.20 4.51 8.68
N LEU A 83 0.00 4.67 7.37
CA LEU A 83 -0.47 5.85 6.67
C LEU A 83 -1.99 5.97 6.71
N MET A 84 -2.71 4.88 6.56
CA MET A 84 -4.18 4.89 6.61
C MET A 84 -4.67 5.38 7.99
N VAL A 85 -4.03 4.96 9.05
CA VAL A 85 -4.36 5.40 10.40
C VAL A 85 -3.96 6.86 10.63
N GLU A 86 -2.82 7.29 10.09
CA GLU A 86 -2.41 8.71 10.14
C GLU A 86 -3.46 9.61 9.49
N VAL A 87 -4.01 9.21 8.34
CA VAL A 87 -4.95 10.02 7.56
C VAL A 87 -6.36 9.98 8.13
N PHE A 88 -6.85 8.81 8.52
CA PHE A 88 -8.25 8.60 8.87
C PHE A 88 -8.50 8.33 10.36
N GLY A 89 -7.45 8.20 11.18
CA GLY A 89 -7.62 7.84 12.58
C GLY A 89 -8.24 6.46 12.73
N ASP A 90 -9.21 6.31 13.62
CA ASP A 90 -9.87 5.02 13.87
C ASP A 90 -10.53 4.43 12.61
N LYS A 91 -11.00 5.29 11.71
CA LYS A 91 -11.58 4.86 10.43
C LYS A 91 -10.54 4.23 9.50
N GLY A 92 -9.27 4.44 9.75
CA GLY A 92 -8.17 3.87 8.98
C GLY A 92 -7.81 2.45 9.39
N GLN A 93 -8.32 1.95 10.50
CA GLN A 93 -8.08 0.57 10.92
C GLN A 93 -8.84 -0.38 9.98
N HIS A 94 -8.16 -1.40 9.51
CA HIS A 94 -8.63 -2.24 8.41
C HIS A 94 -8.15 -3.67 8.56
N SER A 95 -8.79 -4.60 7.86
CA SER A 95 -8.24 -5.93 7.66
C SER A 95 -7.22 -5.90 6.52
N ARG A 96 -6.29 -6.84 6.49
CA ARG A 96 -5.31 -6.92 5.41
C ARG A 96 -4.76 -8.32 5.24
N PHE A 97 -4.21 -8.59 4.07
CA PHE A 97 -3.16 -9.59 3.93
C PHE A 97 -1.86 -8.90 3.51
N ALA A 98 -0.73 -9.55 3.80
CA ALA A 98 0.59 -9.10 3.39
C ALA A 98 1.42 -10.34 3.10
N VAL A 99 1.70 -10.59 1.83
CA VAL A 99 2.38 -11.79 1.35
C VAL A 99 3.49 -11.42 0.38
N ALA A 100 4.42 -12.33 0.19
CA ALA A 100 5.51 -12.16 -0.77
C ALA A 100 5.11 -12.71 -2.13
N THR A 101 5.72 -12.17 -3.18
CA THR A 101 5.62 -12.68 -4.54
C THR A 101 7.00 -12.68 -5.19
N ALA A 102 7.17 -13.54 -6.19
CA ALA A 102 8.44 -13.66 -6.89
C ALA A 102 8.75 -12.48 -7.80
N SER A 103 7.72 -11.75 -8.27
CA SER A 103 7.90 -10.58 -9.13
C SER A 103 6.66 -9.68 -9.06
N LEU A 104 6.87 -8.41 -9.37
CA LEU A 104 5.80 -7.43 -9.51
C LEU A 104 5.99 -6.65 -10.83
N PRO A 105 4.93 -6.01 -11.34
CA PRO A 105 5.04 -5.21 -12.55
C PRO A 105 6.19 -4.21 -12.46
N GLN A 106 6.98 -4.10 -13.51
CA GLN A 106 8.13 -3.19 -13.63
C GLN A 106 9.23 -3.44 -12.60
N GLY A 107 9.19 -4.56 -11.88
CA GLY A 107 10.13 -4.82 -10.80
C GLY A 107 9.84 -4.03 -9.52
N ALA A 108 8.63 -3.49 -9.36
CA ALA A 108 8.26 -2.75 -8.17
C ALA A 108 8.51 -3.55 -6.90
N ALA A 109 8.90 -2.87 -5.82
CA ALA A 109 9.17 -3.52 -4.54
C ALA A 109 7.88 -3.94 -3.83
N VAL A 110 6.80 -3.18 -3.98
CA VAL A 110 5.51 -3.41 -3.30
C VAL A 110 4.37 -3.03 -4.23
N GLU A 111 3.26 -3.72 -4.08
CA GLU A 111 1.98 -3.35 -4.71
C GLU A 111 0.87 -3.51 -3.69
N VAL A 112 -0.03 -2.53 -3.61
CA VAL A 112 -1.13 -2.54 -2.63
C VAL A 112 -2.43 -2.15 -3.32
N ASP A 113 -3.49 -2.93 -3.07
CA ASP A 113 -4.86 -2.56 -3.44
C ASP A 113 -5.67 -2.24 -2.19
N GLY A 114 -6.87 -1.72 -2.37
CA GLY A 114 -7.69 -1.35 -1.23
C GLY A 114 -9.18 -1.33 -1.51
N ILE A 115 -9.95 -1.54 -0.45
CA ILE A 115 -11.40 -1.44 -0.43
C ILE A 115 -11.78 -0.40 0.62
N PHE A 116 -12.58 0.57 0.23
CA PHE A 116 -12.95 1.70 1.07
C PHE A 116 -14.47 1.88 1.07
N GLU A 117 -15.01 2.17 2.24
CA GLU A 117 -16.43 2.52 2.37
C GLU A 117 -16.55 4.04 2.35
N ILE A 118 -17.46 4.55 1.55
CA ILE A 118 -17.77 5.99 1.50
C ILE A 118 -19.24 6.23 1.82
N HIS A 119 -19.53 7.42 2.30
CA HIS A 119 -20.91 7.88 2.47
C HIS A 119 -21.23 8.97 1.45
N SER A 120 -22.51 9.14 1.20
CA SER A 120 -22.98 10.16 0.25
C SER A 120 -22.91 11.58 0.80
#